data_838fcbbfae25c029b03ff4c44f002d44
#
_entry.id   838fcbbfae25c029b03ff4c44f002d44
#
_cell.length_a   1.000
_cell.length_b   1.000
_cell.length_c   1.000
_cell.angle_alpha   90.00
_cell.angle_beta   90.00
_cell.angle_gamma   90.00
#
_symmetry.space_group_name_H-M   'P 1'
#
loop_
_entity.id
_entity.type
_entity.pdbx_description
1 polymer ?
#
loop_
_entity_poly.entity_id
_entity_poly.type
_entity_poly.pdbx_seq_one_letter_code
_entity_poly.pdbx_strand_id
1 'polypeptide(L)'
;ENGVVVIDIRREEEWQETGVIAGAVTLTAFEASGQVHPGFLDGFRALAPSPDTPVMLYCRTGNRTGSLGNALIDQLGFTNVTHLSDGITGWLSEGRETTPYAD
;
A
#
# COMPACT_ATOMS: atom_id res chain seq x y z
N GLU A 1 1.78 7.24 9.90
CA GLU A 1 1.47 8.26 10.82
C GLU A 1 1.11 7.65 12.15
N ASN A 2 0.75 8.36 13.09
CA ASN A 2 0.58 7.99 14.50
C ASN A 2 0.15 6.54 14.73
N GLY A 3 1.10 5.60 14.63
CA GLY A 3 0.82 4.20 14.86
C GLY A 3 0.19 3.46 13.68
N VAL A 4 -0.06 4.14 12.56
CA VAL A 4 -0.60 3.50 11.37
C VAL A 4 0.55 3.08 10.46
N VAL A 5 0.51 1.83 9.99
CA VAL A 5 1.49 1.34 9.02
C VAL A 5 1.02 1.76 7.64
N VAL A 6 1.81 2.58 6.96
CA VAL A 6 1.48 3.04 5.60
C VAL A 6 2.27 2.20 4.61
N ILE A 7 1.58 1.56 3.68
CA ILE A 7 2.20 0.62 2.74
C ILE A 7 1.92 1.03 1.30
N ASP A 8 3.00 1.21 0.54
CA ASP A 8 2.93 1.43 -0.90
C ASP A 8 2.98 0.08 -1.59
N ILE A 9 1.86 -0.33 -2.18
CA ILE A 9 1.75 -1.66 -2.79
C ILE A 9 2.07 -1.67 -4.27
N ARG A 10 2.55 -0.56 -4.80
CA ARG A 10 2.89 -0.46 -6.22
C ARG A 10 4.17 -1.25 -6.53
N ARG A 11 4.60 -1.21 -7.80
CA ARG A 11 5.83 -1.87 -8.22
C ARG A 11 7.00 -0.90 -8.16
N GLU A 12 8.21 -1.46 -8.18
CA GLU A 12 9.43 -0.65 -8.01
C GLU A 12 9.57 0.44 -9.07
N GLU A 13 9.23 0.15 -10.31
CA GLU A 13 9.33 1.15 -11.36
C GLU A 13 8.40 2.34 -11.10
N GLU A 14 7.28 2.11 -10.43
CA GLU A 14 6.39 3.19 -10.04
C GLU A 14 6.99 4.02 -8.90
N TRP A 15 7.66 3.38 -7.96
CA TRP A 15 8.33 4.11 -6.88
C TRP A 15 9.43 5.01 -7.41
N GLN A 16 10.14 4.54 -8.41
CA GLN A 16 11.22 5.33 -9.03
C GLN A 16 10.68 6.53 -9.79
N GLU A 17 9.50 6.38 -10.35
CA GLU A 17 8.88 7.42 -11.17
C GLU A 17 8.37 8.59 -10.33
N THR A 18 7.66 8.29 -9.25
CA THR A 18 6.98 9.31 -8.45
C THR A 18 7.56 9.52 -7.06
N GLY A 19 8.43 8.62 -6.61
CA GLY A 19 8.80 8.57 -5.20
C GLY A 19 7.73 7.90 -4.38
N VAL A 20 7.89 7.93 -3.07
CA VAL A 20 6.96 7.31 -2.13
C VAL A 20 6.56 8.33 -1.07
N ILE A 21 5.43 8.10 -0.41
CA ILE A 21 5.01 8.95 0.71
C ILE A 21 5.98 8.72 1.87
N ALA A 22 6.43 9.80 2.49
CA ALA A 22 7.40 9.71 3.58
C ALA A 22 6.87 8.81 4.69
N GLY A 23 7.71 7.89 5.15
CA GLY A 23 7.34 6.92 6.19
C GLY A 23 6.63 5.68 5.68
N ALA A 24 6.34 5.60 4.38
CA ALA A 24 5.68 4.42 3.83
C ALA A 24 6.69 3.27 3.67
N VAL A 25 6.18 2.06 3.88
CA VAL A 25 6.92 0.84 3.59
C VAL A 25 6.54 0.38 2.18
N THR A 26 7.52 -0.02 1.39
CA THR A 26 7.26 -0.51 0.04
C THR A 26 7.08 -2.02 0.08
N LEU A 27 5.94 -2.49 -0.45
CA LEU A 27 5.63 -3.92 -0.46
C LEU A 27 4.71 -4.20 -1.64
N THR A 28 5.29 -4.63 -2.76
CA THR A 28 4.53 -4.88 -3.99
C THR A 28 3.48 -5.98 -3.76
N ALA A 29 2.22 -5.66 -4.06
CA ALA A 29 1.11 -6.61 -3.90
C ALA A 29 0.82 -7.38 -5.18
N PHE A 30 1.01 -6.76 -6.35
CA PHE A 30 0.66 -7.37 -7.63
C PHE A 30 1.81 -7.31 -8.60
N GLU A 31 1.98 -8.39 -9.36
CA GLU A 31 2.95 -8.43 -10.44
C GLU A 31 2.39 -7.72 -11.66
N ALA A 32 3.24 -7.50 -12.66
CA ALA A 32 2.82 -6.86 -13.91
C ALA A 32 1.66 -7.61 -14.57
N SER A 33 1.58 -8.92 -14.36
CA SER A 33 0.50 -9.75 -14.89
C SER A 33 -0.84 -9.54 -14.19
N GLY A 34 -0.84 -8.83 -13.05
CA GLY A 34 -2.04 -8.64 -12.24
C GLY A 34 -2.21 -9.67 -11.15
N GLN A 35 -1.34 -10.67 -11.09
CA GLN A 35 -1.41 -11.69 -10.06
C GLN A 35 -0.77 -11.20 -8.77
N VAL A 36 -1.22 -11.74 -7.65
CA VAL A 36 -0.66 -11.37 -6.35
C VAL A 36 0.80 -11.79 -6.28
N HIS A 37 1.65 -10.88 -5.84
CA HIS A 37 3.07 -11.14 -5.70
C HIS A 37 3.28 -12.22 -4.63
N PRO A 38 4.12 -13.24 -4.90
CA PRO A 38 4.24 -14.37 -3.96
C PRO A 38 4.64 -14.02 -2.55
N GLY A 39 5.43 -12.97 -2.37
CA GLY A 39 5.89 -12.57 -1.04
C GLY A 39 5.00 -11.58 -0.31
N PHE A 40 3.88 -11.17 -0.94
CA PHE A 40 3.08 -10.08 -0.36
C PHE A 40 2.49 -10.45 1.00
N LEU A 41 1.82 -11.59 1.10
CA LEU A 41 1.13 -11.94 2.34
C LEU A 41 2.09 -12.12 3.51
N ASP A 42 3.24 -12.74 3.27
CA ASP A 42 4.24 -12.89 4.32
C ASP A 42 4.76 -11.53 4.78
N GLY A 43 5.06 -10.65 3.82
CA GLY A 43 5.51 -9.30 4.15
C GLY A 43 4.44 -8.50 4.88
N PHE A 44 3.20 -8.62 4.43
CA PHE A 44 2.09 -7.91 5.06
C PHE A 44 1.89 -8.36 6.50
N ARG A 45 1.94 -9.67 6.74
CA ARG A 45 1.78 -10.21 8.09
C ARG A 45 2.92 -9.80 9.01
N ALA A 46 4.11 -9.63 8.47
CA ALA A 46 5.23 -9.14 9.26
C ALA A 46 5.02 -7.69 9.70
N LEU A 47 4.38 -6.89 8.84
CA LEU A 47 4.09 -5.49 9.15
C LEU A 47 2.84 -5.33 10.01
N ALA A 48 1.88 -6.24 9.88
CA ALA A 48 0.61 -6.21 10.61
C ALA A 48 0.42 -7.53 11.32
N PRO A 49 1.11 -7.76 12.44
CA PRO A 49 1.09 -9.07 13.12
C PRO A 49 -0.24 -9.36 13.81
N SER A 50 -1.07 -8.36 13.99
CA SER A 50 -2.37 -8.54 14.66
C SER A 50 -3.48 -8.16 13.68
N PRO A 51 -4.64 -8.85 13.72
CA PRO A 51 -5.75 -8.51 12.81
C PRO A 51 -6.25 -7.08 12.93
N ASP A 52 -6.04 -6.42 14.07
CA ASP A 52 -6.51 -5.06 14.29
C ASP A 52 -5.38 -4.03 14.14
N THR A 53 -4.22 -4.41 13.65
CA THR A 53 -3.14 -3.47 13.41
C THR A 53 -3.62 -2.40 12.41
N PRO A 54 -3.51 -1.10 12.74
CA PRO A 54 -3.94 -0.05 11.81
C PRO A 54 -3.02 -0.02 10.59
N VAL A 55 -3.61 -0.16 9.40
CA VAL A 55 -2.85 -0.18 8.15
C VAL A 55 -3.54 0.71 7.15
N MET A 56 -2.77 1.54 6.44
CA MET A 56 -3.27 2.27 5.28
C MET A 56 -2.46 1.87 4.06
N LEU A 57 -3.17 1.42 3.02
CA LEU A 57 -2.56 1.02 1.75
C LEU A 57 -2.72 2.14 0.74
N TYR A 58 -1.78 2.27 -0.19
CA TYR A 58 -2.02 3.12 -1.34
C TYR A 58 -1.38 2.54 -2.58
N CYS A 59 -2.00 2.84 -3.71
CA CYS A 59 -1.48 2.50 -5.01
C CYS A 59 -1.52 3.75 -5.89
N ARG A 60 -1.60 3.59 -7.19
CA ARG A 60 -1.57 4.75 -8.08
C ARG A 60 -2.88 5.56 -8.00
N THR A 61 -4.02 4.90 -8.17
CA THR A 61 -5.32 5.57 -8.25
C THR A 61 -6.36 5.03 -7.28
N GLY A 62 -6.02 4.03 -6.47
CA GLY A 62 -6.95 3.43 -5.52
C GLY A 62 -7.60 2.15 -5.99
N ASN A 63 -7.49 1.78 -7.27
CA ASN A 63 -8.15 0.58 -7.78
C ASN A 63 -7.57 -0.69 -7.16
N ARG A 64 -6.24 -0.81 -7.16
CA ARG A 64 -5.60 -2.01 -6.62
C ARG A 64 -5.85 -2.15 -5.13
N THR A 65 -5.77 -1.04 -4.39
CA THR A 65 -5.96 -1.08 -2.94
C THR A 65 -7.41 -1.28 -2.54
N GLY A 66 -8.35 -0.82 -3.36
CA GLY A 66 -9.76 -1.09 -3.10
C GLY A 66 -10.06 -2.57 -3.11
N SER A 67 -9.59 -3.27 -4.13
CA SER A 67 -9.78 -4.72 -4.23
C SER A 67 -9.01 -5.46 -3.16
N LEU A 68 -7.75 -5.07 -2.95
CA LEU A 68 -6.89 -5.74 -1.98
C LEU A 68 -7.41 -5.55 -0.56
N GLY A 69 -7.83 -4.32 -0.22
CA GLY A 69 -8.35 -4.04 1.11
C GLY A 69 -9.57 -4.87 1.43
N ASN A 70 -10.48 -4.99 0.46
CA ASN A 70 -11.68 -5.84 0.65
C ASN A 70 -11.30 -7.30 0.88
N ALA A 71 -10.32 -7.80 0.15
CA ALA A 71 -9.88 -9.18 0.32
C ALA A 71 -9.25 -9.39 1.70
N LEU A 72 -8.45 -8.44 2.17
CA LEU A 72 -7.82 -8.54 3.48
C LEU A 72 -8.86 -8.56 4.59
N ILE A 73 -9.89 -7.73 4.47
CA ILE A 73 -10.95 -7.66 5.47
C ILE A 73 -11.83 -8.92 5.41
N ASP A 74 -12.31 -9.26 4.21
CA ASP A 74 -13.32 -10.31 4.06
C ASP A 74 -12.74 -11.71 4.19
N GLN A 75 -11.53 -11.92 3.68
CA GLN A 75 -10.96 -13.26 3.59
C GLN A 75 -9.94 -13.56 4.67
N LEU A 76 -9.23 -12.56 5.14
CA LEU A 76 -8.14 -12.76 6.10
C LEU A 76 -8.45 -12.21 7.48
N GLY A 77 -9.58 -11.55 7.66
CA GLY A 77 -10.04 -11.13 8.96
C GLY A 77 -9.37 -9.89 9.55
N PHE A 78 -8.67 -9.12 8.73
CA PHE A 78 -8.10 -7.85 9.21
C PHE A 78 -9.23 -6.83 9.39
N THR A 79 -9.21 -6.12 10.52
CA THR A 79 -10.33 -5.25 10.90
C THR A 79 -10.03 -3.77 10.82
N ASN A 80 -8.77 -3.40 10.57
CA ASN A 80 -8.37 -1.99 10.62
C ASN A 80 -7.54 -1.61 9.40
N VAL A 81 -8.01 -2.03 8.21
CA VAL A 81 -7.35 -1.75 6.94
C VAL A 81 -8.12 -0.65 6.22
N THR A 82 -7.41 0.41 5.86
CA THR A 82 -7.96 1.48 5.04
C THR A 82 -7.08 1.67 3.82
N HIS A 83 -7.51 2.50 2.89
CA HIS A 83 -6.68 2.82 1.75
C HIS A 83 -6.91 4.27 1.33
N LEU A 84 -5.92 4.79 0.61
CA LEU A 84 -6.01 6.13 0.05
C LEU A 84 -6.81 6.02 -1.25
N SER A 85 -8.06 6.48 -1.24
CA SER A 85 -9.02 6.17 -2.30
C SER A 85 -8.61 6.71 -3.67
N ASP A 86 -7.90 7.83 -3.71
CA ASP A 86 -7.41 8.40 -4.96
C ASP A 86 -5.95 8.06 -5.22
N GLY A 87 -5.34 7.27 -4.36
CA GLY A 87 -3.97 6.83 -4.48
C GLY A 87 -2.97 7.97 -4.44
N ILE A 88 -1.75 7.68 -4.90
CA ILE A 88 -0.71 8.71 -4.90
C ILE A 88 -1.01 9.81 -5.92
N THR A 89 -1.82 9.51 -6.93
CA THR A 89 -2.23 10.52 -7.90
C THR A 89 -3.03 11.63 -7.21
N GLY A 90 -3.97 11.26 -6.35
CA GLY A 90 -4.70 12.24 -5.56
C GLY A 90 -3.82 12.99 -4.58
N TRP A 91 -2.90 12.27 -3.95
CA TRP A 91 -1.93 12.86 -3.03
C TRP A 91 -1.15 13.98 -3.70
N LEU A 92 -0.62 13.71 -4.90
CA LEU A 92 0.17 14.69 -5.64
C LEU A 92 -0.68 15.86 -6.15
N SER A 93 -1.92 15.59 -6.55
CA SER A 93 -2.79 16.63 -7.07
C SER A 93 -3.19 17.64 -6.00
N GLU A 94 -3.13 17.24 -4.73
CA GLU A 94 -3.38 18.13 -3.61
C GLU A 94 -2.15 18.95 -3.23
N GLY A 95 -1.05 18.81 -3.96
CA GLY A 95 0.17 19.53 -3.68
C GLY A 95 1.03 18.92 -2.60
N ARG A 96 0.72 17.70 -2.17
CA ARG A 96 1.51 17.01 -1.16
C ARG A 96 2.76 16.41 -1.80
N GLU A 97 3.79 16.28 -1.01
CA GLU A 97 5.09 15.86 -1.52
C GLU A 97 5.35 14.38 -1.28
N THR A 98 6.23 13.82 -2.09
CA THR A 98 6.76 12.47 -1.92
C THR A 98 8.27 12.55 -1.70
N THR A 99 8.83 11.44 -1.23
CA THR A 99 10.27 11.29 -1.03
C THR A 99 10.80 10.42 -2.16
N PRO A 100 11.93 10.80 -2.79
CA PRO A 100 12.51 9.96 -3.84
C PRO A 100 12.81 8.57 -3.31
N TYR A 101 12.48 7.55 -4.11
CA TYR A 101 12.79 6.18 -3.76
C TYR A 101 14.27 5.89 -4.05
N ALA A 102 14.96 5.34 -3.08
CA ALA A 102 16.36 4.94 -3.22
C ALA A 102 16.49 3.46 -2.89
N ASP A 103 17.15 2.73 -3.77
CA ASP A 103 17.38 1.30 -3.57
C ASP A 103 18.24 1.03 -2.35
#